data_e76deeb3db40097175d37162d4fd9f49
#
_entry.id   e76deeb3db40097175d37162d4fd9f49
#
_cell.length_a   1.000
_cell.length_b   1.000
_cell.length_c   1.000
_cell.angle_alpha   90.00
_cell.angle_beta   90.00
_cell.angle_gamma   90.00
#
_symmetry.space_group_name_H-M   'P 1'
#
loop_
_entity.id
_entity.type
_entity.pdbx_description
1 polymer ?
#
loop_
_entity_poly.entity_id
_entity_poly.type
_entity_poly.pdbx_seq_one_letter_code
_entity_poly.pdbx_strand_id
1 'polypeptide(L)'
;SLGLVGSEMCIRDRHNKVHAVAGLGNPNRFYNLLRMMGFEYEKHSFPDHHKFQKKDINFLDHLPIVMSEKDASKCLHFKNPKIWYLTIEATVEDKFFEKLMEKINAKRRNP
;
A
#
# COMPACT_ATOMS: atom_id res chain seq x y z
N SER A 1 -13.58 -6.16 -3.15
CA SER A 1 -13.81 -5.11 -2.16
C SER A 1 -12.50 -4.54 -1.64
N LEU A 2 -12.56 -3.35 -1.09
CA LEU A 2 -11.44 -2.67 -0.48
C LEU A 2 -11.68 -2.55 1.01
N GLY A 3 -10.64 -2.77 1.80
CA GLY A 3 -10.75 -2.61 3.23
C GLY A 3 -9.40 -2.59 3.91
N LEU A 4 -9.34 -1.92 5.04
CA LEU A 4 -8.22 -2.00 5.95
C LEU A 4 -8.56 -3.00 7.05
N VAL A 5 -7.57 -3.72 7.53
CA VAL A 5 -7.76 -4.58 8.69
C VAL A 5 -8.05 -3.71 9.90
N GLY A 6 -9.09 -4.08 10.63
CA GLY A 6 -9.67 -3.21 11.62
C GLY A 6 -10.71 -2.32 10.96
N SER A 7 -11.02 -1.20 11.54
CA SER A 7 -12.01 -0.29 11.00
C SER A 7 -11.33 0.82 10.19
N GLU A 8 -11.63 0.91 8.89
CA GLU A 8 -11.18 2.01 8.04
C GLU A 8 -11.58 3.35 8.64
N MET A 9 -12.80 3.43 9.15
CA MET A 9 -13.33 4.65 9.75
C MET A 9 -12.49 5.07 10.95
N CYS A 10 -12.10 4.13 11.79
CA CYS A 10 -11.29 4.41 12.96
C CYS A 10 -9.93 4.98 12.60
N ILE A 11 -9.25 4.40 11.61
CA ILE A 11 -7.94 4.88 11.22
C ILE A 11 -8.02 6.25 10.54
N ARG A 12 -9.04 6.47 9.69
CA ARG A 12 -9.26 7.76 9.02
C ARG A 12 -9.62 8.86 9.99
N ASP A 13 -10.45 8.57 10.98
CA ASP A 13 -10.87 9.54 11.99
C ASP A 13 -9.72 10.00 12.88
N ARG A 14 -8.78 9.10 13.14
CA ARG A 14 -7.62 9.38 13.99
C ARG A 14 -6.45 9.96 13.23
N HIS A 15 -6.23 9.46 12.03
CA HIS A 15 -5.03 9.76 11.25
C HIS A 15 -5.39 9.84 9.77
N ASN A 16 -5.32 11.06 9.20
CA ASN A 16 -5.42 11.20 7.76
C ASN A 16 -4.08 11.00 7.04
N LYS A 17 -2.97 11.07 7.76
CA LYS A 17 -1.64 10.87 7.21
C LYS A 17 -1.07 9.54 7.67
N VAL A 18 -0.50 8.78 6.73
CA VAL A 18 0.07 7.47 6.99
C VAL A 18 1.38 7.29 6.24
N HIS A 19 2.19 6.34 6.69
CA HIS A 19 3.31 5.84 5.90
C HIS A 19 2.78 4.72 5.00
N ALA A 20 2.96 4.87 3.69
CA ALA A 20 2.56 3.86 2.73
C ALA A 20 3.79 3.08 2.29
N VAL A 21 3.87 1.81 2.67
CA VAL A 21 5.02 0.95 2.40
C VAL A 21 4.62 -0.09 1.37
N ALA A 22 5.37 -0.18 0.28
CA ALA A 22 5.08 -1.12 -0.80
C ALA A 22 6.35 -1.78 -1.33
N GLY A 23 6.41 -3.10 -1.24
CA GLY A 23 7.42 -3.94 -1.90
C GLY A 23 6.80 -4.68 -3.07
N LEU A 24 6.21 -3.94 -3.99
CA LEU A 24 5.45 -4.46 -5.12
C LEU A 24 6.12 -4.04 -6.43
N GLY A 25 5.99 -4.88 -7.45
CA GLY A 25 6.50 -4.57 -8.78
C GLY A 25 5.81 -3.36 -9.42
N ASN A 26 4.52 -3.19 -9.14
CA ASN A 26 3.77 -2.01 -9.58
C ASN A 26 2.97 -1.45 -8.41
N PRO A 27 3.56 -0.53 -7.63
CA PRO A 27 2.93 -0.03 -6.42
C PRO A 27 1.87 1.06 -6.66
N ASN A 28 1.75 1.57 -7.89
CA ASN A 28 0.88 2.71 -8.17
C ASN A 28 -0.57 2.47 -7.82
N ARG A 29 -1.08 1.26 -8.08
CA ARG A 29 -2.46 0.92 -7.74
C ARG A 29 -2.70 1.03 -6.24
N PHE A 30 -1.76 0.52 -5.45
CA PHE A 30 -1.82 0.60 -3.99
C PHE A 30 -1.87 2.06 -3.51
N TYR A 31 -0.97 2.89 -4.02
CA TYR A 31 -0.93 4.31 -3.64
C TYR A 31 -2.19 5.06 -4.09
N ASN A 32 -2.68 4.79 -5.29
CA ASN A 32 -3.91 5.40 -5.78
C ASN A 32 -5.12 5.05 -4.94
N LEU A 33 -5.20 3.80 -4.47
CA LEU A 33 -6.29 3.37 -3.58
C LEU A 33 -6.26 4.13 -2.26
N LEU A 34 -5.08 4.32 -1.68
CA LEU A 34 -4.95 5.10 -0.45
C LEU A 34 -5.42 6.54 -0.66
N ARG A 35 -5.05 7.14 -1.77
CA ARG A 35 -5.49 8.49 -2.11
C ARG A 35 -7.01 8.55 -2.28
N MET A 36 -7.60 7.58 -2.96
CA MET A 36 -9.04 7.50 -3.18
C MET A 36 -9.81 7.32 -1.86
N MET A 37 -9.20 6.68 -0.88
CA MET A 37 -9.77 6.50 0.45
C MET A 37 -9.63 7.75 1.33
N GLY A 38 -8.97 8.78 0.84
CA GLY A 38 -8.84 10.06 1.55
C GLY A 38 -7.60 10.18 2.42
N PHE A 39 -6.64 9.28 2.28
CA PHE A 39 -5.40 9.37 3.04
C PHE A 39 -4.38 10.26 2.36
N GLU A 40 -3.67 11.04 3.16
CA GLU A 40 -2.39 11.61 2.79
C GLU A 40 -1.33 10.57 3.15
N TYR A 41 -0.34 10.37 2.29
CA TYR A 41 0.65 9.34 2.56
C TYR A 41 2.05 9.76 2.15
N GLU A 42 3.01 9.25 2.90
CA GLU A 42 4.42 9.32 2.55
C GLU A 42 4.81 7.98 1.94
N LYS A 43 5.31 8.01 0.70
CA LYS A 43 5.66 6.78 -0.05
C LYS A 43 6.99 6.22 0.39
N HIS A 44 7.01 4.91 0.64
CA HIS A 44 8.22 4.15 0.88
C HIS A 44 8.18 2.92 -0.02
N SER A 45 8.80 3.04 -1.20
CA SER A 45 8.78 1.96 -2.20
C SER A 45 10.04 1.12 -2.09
N PHE A 46 9.85 -0.19 -2.09
CA PHE A 46 10.92 -1.19 -2.07
C PHE A 46 10.80 -2.08 -3.31
N PRO A 47 11.87 -2.75 -3.71
CA PRO A 47 11.81 -3.68 -4.84
C PRO A 47 10.79 -4.79 -4.60
N ASP A 48 10.24 -5.35 -5.67
CA ASP A 48 9.40 -6.54 -5.57
C ASP A 48 10.19 -7.67 -4.91
N HIS A 49 9.52 -8.48 -4.12
CA HIS A 49 10.13 -9.56 -3.32
C HIS A 49 11.17 -9.08 -2.28
N HIS A 50 11.11 -7.81 -1.92
CA HIS A 50 11.99 -7.26 -0.87
C HIS A 50 11.77 -8.01 0.44
N LYS A 51 12.87 -8.35 1.10
CA LYS A 51 12.83 -8.92 2.45
C LYS A 51 12.88 -7.79 3.47
N PHE A 52 11.74 -7.50 4.06
CA PHE A 52 11.64 -6.40 5.02
C PHE A 52 12.46 -6.70 6.26
N GLN A 53 13.17 -5.69 6.71
CA GLN A 53 13.87 -5.69 7.99
C GLN A 53 13.16 -4.72 8.93
N LYS A 54 13.39 -4.89 10.21
CA LYS A 54 12.77 -4.05 11.23
C LYS A 54 13.05 -2.56 10.99
N LYS A 55 14.25 -2.22 10.52
CA LYS A 55 14.64 -0.84 10.21
C LYS A 55 13.83 -0.22 9.07
N ASP A 56 13.34 -1.03 8.14
CA ASP A 56 12.59 -0.56 6.97
C ASP A 56 11.24 0.04 7.35
N ILE A 57 10.71 -0.35 8.49
CA ILE A 57 9.40 0.08 8.98
C ILE A 57 9.48 0.78 10.33
N ASN A 58 10.68 1.19 10.74
CA ASN A 58 10.89 1.89 12.00
C ASN A 58 10.89 3.40 11.77
N PHE A 59 9.70 3.97 11.70
CA PHE A 59 9.53 5.42 11.59
C PHE A 59 9.44 6.04 12.97
N LEU A 60 10.05 7.21 13.12
CA LEU A 60 10.18 7.88 14.42
C LEU A 60 8.96 8.77 14.76
N ASP A 61 7.79 8.36 14.31
CA ASP A 61 6.55 9.07 14.59
C ASP A 61 5.46 8.11 15.04
N HIS A 62 4.27 8.63 15.27
CA HIS A 62 3.12 7.83 15.72
C HIS A 62 2.15 7.51 14.59
N LEU A 63 2.53 7.80 13.34
CA LEU A 63 1.65 7.57 12.20
C LEU A 63 1.49 6.09 11.91
N PRO A 64 0.29 5.67 11.48
CA PRO A 64 0.10 4.29 11.06
C PRO A 64 0.93 3.97 9.82
N ILE A 65 1.27 2.70 9.70
CA ILE A 65 1.98 2.16 8.53
C ILE A 65 0.97 1.32 7.77
N VAL A 66 0.72 1.65 6.51
CA VAL A 66 -0.22 0.91 5.67
C VAL A 66 0.55 0.23 4.55
N MET A 67 0.30 -1.05 4.37
CA MET A 67 0.92 -1.85 3.31
C MET A 67 -0.13 -2.77 2.67
N SER A 68 0.24 -3.40 1.56
CA SER A 68 -0.61 -4.42 0.98
C SER A 68 -0.64 -5.64 1.90
N GLU A 69 -1.67 -6.47 1.77
CA GLU A 69 -1.78 -7.71 2.55
C GLU A 69 -0.57 -8.62 2.33
N LYS A 70 -0.09 -8.69 1.09
CA LYS A 70 1.10 -9.47 0.74
C LYS A 70 2.33 -9.01 1.51
N ASP A 71 2.57 -7.71 1.55
CA ASP A 71 3.71 -7.15 2.27
C ASP A 71 3.55 -7.26 3.79
N ALA A 72 2.35 -7.03 4.28
CA ALA A 72 2.07 -7.15 5.72
C ALA A 72 2.34 -8.56 6.22
N SER A 73 2.03 -9.60 5.42
CA SER A 73 2.30 -10.98 5.80
C SER A 73 3.78 -11.26 6.01
N LYS A 74 4.65 -10.54 5.30
CA LYS A 74 6.11 -10.63 5.47
C LYS A 74 6.61 -9.94 6.73
N CYS A 75 5.79 -9.10 7.34
CA CYS A 75 6.16 -8.30 8.50
C CYS A 75 5.51 -8.74 9.81
N LEU A 76 4.73 -9.83 9.79
CA LEU A 76 3.99 -10.30 10.97
C LEU A 76 4.91 -10.59 12.15
N HIS A 77 6.10 -11.12 11.89
CA HIS A 77 7.05 -11.49 12.94
C HIS A 77 7.65 -10.28 13.68
N PHE A 78 7.52 -9.07 13.12
CA PHE A 78 7.99 -7.87 13.80
C PHE A 78 7.05 -7.42 14.92
N LYS A 79 5.81 -7.88 14.91
CA LYS A 79 4.79 -7.54 15.91
C LYS A 79 4.63 -6.05 16.15
N ASN A 80 4.69 -5.27 15.06
CA ASN A 80 4.56 -3.83 15.12
C ASN A 80 3.06 -3.44 15.10
N PRO A 81 2.53 -2.86 16.18
CA PRO A 81 1.09 -2.55 16.27
C PRO A 81 0.63 -1.40 15.38
N LYS A 82 1.57 -0.67 14.77
CA LYS A 82 1.25 0.43 13.84
C LYS A 82 0.94 -0.05 12.45
N ILE A 83 1.21 -1.33 12.13
CA ILE A 83 1.01 -1.87 10.79
C ILE A 83 -0.45 -2.20 10.56
N TRP A 84 -0.99 -1.64 9.49
CA TRP A 84 -2.31 -1.96 8.96
C TRP A 84 -2.12 -2.44 7.54
N TYR A 85 -3.00 -3.28 7.05
CA TYR A 85 -2.90 -3.68 5.67
C TYR A 85 -4.21 -3.44 4.91
N LEU A 86 -4.04 -3.17 3.62
CA LEU A 86 -5.14 -2.95 2.70
C LEU A 86 -5.41 -4.26 1.96
N THR A 87 -6.62 -4.78 2.11
CA THR A 87 -7.08 -5.95 1.38
C THR A 87 -7.66 -5.52 0.05
N ILE A 88 -7.14 -6.06 -1.03
CA ILE A 88 -7.58 -5.75 -2.39
C ILE A 88 -8.07 -7.04 -3.03
N GLU A 89 -9.36 -7.07 -3.38
CA GLU A 89 -9.91 -8.14 -4.20
C GLU A 89 -9.87 -7.70 -5.66
N ALA A 90 -9.13 -8.44 -6.48
CA ALA A 90 -9.04 -8.14 -7.89
C ALA A 90 -10.22 -8.77 -8.63
N THR A 91 -11.07 -7.93 -9.20
CA THR A 91 -12.14 -8.37 -10.11
C THR A 91 -11.61 -8.43 -11.54
N VAL A 92 -12.40 -8.99 -12.45
CA VAL A 92 -12.06 -9.00 -13.88
C VAL A 92 -11.90 -7.58 -14.41
N GLU A 93 -12.76 -6.67 -13.98
CA GLU A 93 -12.70 -5.26 -14.38
C GLU A 93 -11.43 -4.60 -13.88
N ASP A 94 -11.03 -4.88 -12.65
CA ASP A 94 -9.79 -4.36 -12.08
C ASP A 94 -8.58 -4.84 -12.87
N LYS A 95 -8.56 -6.12 -13.24
CA LYS A 95 -7.46 -6.67 -14.04
C LYS A 95 -7.39 -6.03 -15.42
N PHE A 96 -8.54 -5.79 -16.03
CA PHE A 96 -8.60 -5.09 -17.32
C PHE A 96 -8.04 -3.68 -17.20
N PHE A 97 -8.44 -2.96 -16.17
CA PHE A 97 -7.98 -1.60 -15.91
C PHE A 97 -6.46 -1.56 -15.70
N GLU A 98 -5.92 -2.48 -14.93
CA GLU A 98 -4.47 -2.59 -14.71
C GLU A 98 -3.73 -2.78 -16.02
N LYS A 99 -4.19 -3.71 -16.86
CA LYS A 99 -3.57 -3.95 -18.18
C LYS A 99 -3.63 -2.73 -19.07
N LEU A 100 -4.75 -2.01 -19.05
CA LEU A 100 -4.89 -0.78 -19.81
C LEU A 100 -3.90 0.29 -19.36
N MET A 101 -3.77 0.47 -18.05
CA MET A 101 -2.85 1.45 -17.47
C MET A 101 -1.39 1.09 -17.76
N GLU A 102 -1.05 -0.18 -17.72
CA GLU A 102 0.29 -0.65 -18.09
C GLU A 102 0.62 -0.27 -19.53
N LYS A 103 -0.30 -0.48 -20.46
CA LYS A 103 -0.11 -0.12 -21.87
C LYS A 103 0.07 1.39 -22.05
N ILE A 104 -0.71 2.18 -21.35
CA ILE A 104 -0.60 3.64 -21.41
C ILE A 104 0.75 4.09 -20.88
N ASN A 105 1.18 3.55 -19.76
CA ASN A 105 2.47 3.89 -19.17
C ASN A 105 3.65 3.45 -20.04
N ALA A 106 3.55 2.30 -20.68
CA ALA A 106 4.56 1.82 -21.60
C ALA A 106 4.71 2.77 -22.80
N LYS A 107 3.61 3.26 -23.34
CA LYS A 107 3.63 4.24 -24.43
C LYS A 107 4.26 5.57 -24.03
N ARG A 108 4.05 6.01 -22.79
CA ARG A 108 4.65 7.23 -22.27
C ARG A 108 6.16 7.12 -22.08
N ARG A 109 6.65 5.92 -21.79
CA ARG A 109 8.08 5.66 -21.59
C ARG A 109 8.86 5.56 -22.89
N ASN A 110 8.17 5.29 -23.98
CA ASN A 110 8.76 5.20 -25.32
C ASN A 110 8.41 6.45 -26.09
N PRO A 111 9.28 7.45 -26.11
CA PRO A 111 9.06 8.67 -26.89
C PRO A 111 9.07 8.41 -28.40
#